data_06a04d71c10e26d4b50c875d0c8cfb0e
#
_entry.id   06a04d71c10e26d4b50c875d0c8cfb0e
#
_cell.length_a   1.000
_cell.length_b   1.000
_cell.length_c   1.000
_cell.angle_alpha   90.00
_cell.angle_beta   90.00
_cell.angle_gamma   90.00
#
_symmetry.space_group_name_H-M   'P 1'
#
loop_
_entity.id
_entity.type
_entity.pdbx_description
1 polymer ?
#
loop_
_entity_poly.entity_id
_entity_poly.type
_entity_poly.pdbx_seq_one_letter_code
_entity_poly.pdbx_strand_id
1 'polypeptide(L)'
;MTELDFFEEIYKGCHGYVYLWTKQDKATHSYLLEPGVSKKIWNMARMLSGMRKDVYFSLGTTADPLPADLRAKQQNVTSIACLWVDIDIVDSAAHKAGNLPKSVDEAMGLLPEKYPPSIIVSSGHGLHAYWLLKEPVIINDENRAEVINTVRKLQQIIRNSAAANGWKIDATADLSRILRVPYTWNFKDPENPVLCEVIEYADLRYRYKNFASLQVETPQLLSDRKQGFERRQTDGNSFMMLSNCKFLQHCELDADTITYDEWVAALSNLARASDGPAACHELSKADHKRYNAEKTDAKIAEVLSNMSPRTCEYIQKTLGFKHCENCPVKCPSGWALANIPRAMATLRAVTTPNPETVFTPEVIGALALLQKEAPLEFQKHKARFKGHINLNDLSK
;
A
#
# COMPACT_ATOMS: atom_id res chain seq x y z
N MET A 1 -31.49 3.15 -14.55
CA MET A 1 -31.00 1.78 -14.20
C MET A 1 -31.72 1.34 -12.95
N THR A 2 -32.29 0.16 -12.94
CA THR A 2 -32.90 -0.44 -11.74
C THR A 2 -31.84 -1.22 -10.94
N GLU A 3 -32.20 -1.63 -9.75
CA GLU A 3 -31.32 -2.43 -8.87
C GLU A 3 -30.96 -3.79 -9.50
N LEU A 4 -31.87 -4.36 -10.27
CA LEU A 4 -31.64 -5.63 -10.97
C LEU A 4 -30.72 -5.43 -12.17
N ASP A 5 -30.96 -4.39 -12.96
CA ASP A 5 -30.14 -4.05 -14.12
C ASP A 5 -28.67 -3.85 -13.71
N PHE A 6 -28.41 -3.27 -12.52
CA PHE A 6 -27.05 -3.04 -12.06
C PHE A 6 -26.22 -4.33 -12.01
N PHE A 7 -26.75 -5.39 -11.40
CA PHE A 7 -26.02 -6.66 -11.31
C PHE A 7 -25.96 -7.39 -12.65
N GLU A 8 -26.99 -7.27 -13.48
CA GLU A 8 -26.97 -7.85 -14.82
C GLU A 8 -25.91 -7.20 -15.71
N GLU A 9 -25.77 -5.88 -15.63
CA GLU A 9 -24.79 -5.13 -16.41
C GLU A 9 -23.35 -5.33 -15.91
N ILE A 10 -23.12 -5.33 -14.57
CA ILE A 10 -21.79 -5.51 -13.96
C ILE A 10 -21.21 -6.91 -14.24
N TYR A 11 -22.07 -7.95 -14.28
CA TYR A 11 -21.62 -9.34 -14.44
C TYR A 11 -21.90 -9.94 -15.82
N LYS A 12 -22.31 -9.11 -16.78
CA LYS A 12 -22.68 -9.57 -18.11
C LYS A 12 -21.59 -10.41 -18.77
N GLY A 13 -21.94 -11.64 -19.12
CA GLY A 13 -21.05 -12.62 -19.75
C GLY A 13 -20.04 -13.29 -18.81
N CYS A 14 -20.01 -12.93 -17.52
CA CYS A 14 -19.20 -13.64 -16.53
C CYS A 14 -19.81 -14.99 -16.18
N HIS A 15 -18.94 -15.90 -15.73
CA HIS A 15 -19.29 -17.22 -15.19
C HIS A 15 -18.65 -17.41 -13.82
N GLY A 16 -19.11 -18.43 -13.08
CA GLY A 16 -18.64 -18.75 -11.74
C GLY A 16 -19.45 -18.06 -10.65
N TYR A 17 -18.82 -17.78 -9.53
CA TYR A 17 -19.48 -17.25 -8.34
C TYR A 17 -19.11 -15.78 -8.11
N VAL A 18 -20.11 -15.01 -7.68
CA VAL A 18 -19.97 -13.67 -7.10
C VAL A 18 -20.44 -13.70 -5.67
N TYR A 19 -20.11 -12.68 -4.88
CA TYR A 19 -20.52 -12.66 -3.49
C TYR A 19 -20.90 -11.27 -3.00
N LEU A 20 -21.81 -11.25 -2.04
CA LEU A 20 -22.02 -10.13 -1.12
C LEU A 20 -21.18 -10.32 0.13
N TRP A 21 -20.71 -9.22 0.70
CA TRP A 21 -19.99 -9.21 1.95
C TRP A 21 -20.51 -8.10 2.86
N THR A 22 -20.62 -8.38 4.15
CA THR A 22 -21.06 -7.42 5.17
C THR A 22 -19.92 -7.07 6.11
N LYS A 23 -19.78 -5.77 6.43
CA LYS A 23 -18.68 -5.25 7.24
C LYS A 23 -18.80 -5.60 8.72
N GLN A 24 -20.03 -5.56 9.27
CA GLN A 24 -20.29 -5.68 10.70
C GLN A 24 -19.99 -7.07 11.24
N ASP A 25 -20.42 -8.10 10.53
CA ASP A 25 -20.24 -9.51 10.89
C ASP A 25 -19.26 -10.27 10.03
N LYS A 26 -18.66 -9.57 9.04
CA LYS A 26 -17.70 -10.13 8.06
C LYS A 26 -18.24 -11.33 7.29
N ALA A 27 -19.57 -11.42 7.14
CA ALA A 27 -20.23 -12.54 6.49
C ALA A 27 -20.17 -12.43 4.95
N THR A 28 -19.96 -13.57 4.30
CA THR A 28 -19.93 -13.74 2.84
C THR A 28 -21.10 -14.59 2.38
N HIS A 29 -21.79 -14.14 1.33
CA HIS A 29 -22.90 -14.85 0.69
C HIS A 29 -22.57 -15.01 -0.79
N SER A 30 -22.25 -16.24 -1.22
CA SER A 30 -21.87 -16.57 -2.59
C SER A 30 -23.06 -16.96 -3.46
N TYR A 31 -23.02 -16.54 -4.73
CA TYR A 31 -24.07 -16.79 -5.73
C TYR A 31 -23.44 -17.28 -7.03
N LEU A 32 -23.91 -18.42 -7.55
CA LEU A 32 -23.58 -18.86 -8.89
C LEU A 32 -24.26 -17.93 -9.90
N LEU A 33 -23.51 -17.44 -10.89
CA LEU A 33 -24.04 -16.63 -11.97
C LEU A 33 -24.87 -17.51 -12.92
N GLU A 34 -26.17 -17.41 -12.78
CA GLU A 34 -27.20 -18.09 -13.58
C GLU A 34 -28.35 -17.12 -13.88
N PRO A 35 -29.22 -17.40 -14.89
CA PRO A 35 -30.37 -16.55 -15.17
C PRO A 35 -31.22 -16.27 -13.92
N GLY A 36 -31.53 -15.00 -13.67
CA GLY A 36 -32.35 -14.57 -12.53
C GLY A 36 -31.62 -14.46 -11.20
N VAL A 37 -30.29 -14.69 -11.14
CA VAL A 37 -29.50 -14.56 -9.91
C VAL A 37 -29.48 -13.13 -9.39
N SER A 38 -29.54 -12.12 -10.25
CA SER A 38 -29.58 -10.70 -9.88
C SER A 38 -30.68 -10.40 -8.86
N LYS A 39 -31.85 -11.01 -9.01
CA LYS A 39 -32.96 -10.90 -8.06
C LYS A 39 -32.63 -11.52 -6.69
N LYS A 40 -31.94 -12.67 -6.67
CA LYS A 40 -31.52 -13.32 -5.41
C LYS A 40 -30.49 -12.45 -4.69
N ILE A 41 -29.49 -11.94 -5.41
CA ILE A 41 -28.45 -11.04 -4.89
C ILE A 41 -29.09 -9.78 -4.32
N TRP A 42 -29.98 -9.14 -5.07
CA TRP A 42 -30.64 -7.92 -4.65
C TRP A 42 -31.51 -8.11 -3.40
N ASN A 43 -32.34 -9.17 -3.37
CA ASN A 43 -33.17 -9.46 -2.20
C ASN A 43 -32.34 -9.63 -0.93
N MET A 44 -31.19 -10.32 -1.02
CA MET A 44 -30.29 -10.46 0.09
C MET A 44 -29.65 -9.12 0.47
N ALA A 45 -29.15 -8.34 -0.49
CA ALA A 45 -28.53 -7.04 -0.25
C ALA A 45 -29.52 -6.10 0.49
N ARG A 46 -30.78 -6.06 0.01
CA ARG A 46 -31.85 -5.27 0.63
C ARG A 46 -32.15 -5.71 2.07
N MET A 47 -32.24 -7.03 2.28
CA MET A 47 -32.48 -7.60 3.62
C MET A 47 -31.34 -7.22 4.58
N LEU A 48 -30.08 -7.43 4.15
CA LEU A 48 -28.89 -7.12 4.98
C LEU A 48 -28.80 -5.62 5.29
N SER A 49 -29.09 -4.77 4.30
CA SER A 49 -29.14 -3.32 4.49
C SER A 49 -30.25 -2.91 5.45
N GLY A 50 -31.44 -3.55 5.39
CA GLY A 50 -32.53 -3.36 6.37
C GLY A 50 -32.14 -3.79 7.78
N MET A 51 -31.19 -4.70 7.95
CA MET A 51 -30.58 -5.09 9.22
C MET A 51 -29.44 -4.13 9.66
N ARG A 52 -29.32 -2.95 9.06
CA ARG A 52 -28.29 -1.93 9.31
C ARG A 52 -26.87 -2.44 9.06
N LYS A 53 -26.66 -3.27 8.06
CA LYS A 53 -25.34 -3.74 7.65
C LYS A 53 -24.84 -2.99 6.41
N ASP A 54 -23.58 -2.65 6.40
CA ASP A 54 -22.87 -2.18 5.21
C ASP A 54 -22.68 -3.34 4.25
N VAL A 55 -23.30 -3.28 3.07
CA VAL A 55 -23.30 -4.37 2.09
C VAL A 55 -22.40 -4.03 0.92
N TYR A 56 -21.51 -4.95 0.60
CA TYR A 56 -20.56 -4.85 -0.52
C TYR A 56 -20.76 -6.01 -1.48
N PHE A 57 -20.42 -5.80 -2.75
CA PHE A 57 -20.40 -6.85 -3.77
C PHE A 57 -19.01 -7.00 -4.38
N SER A 58 -18.67 -8.21 -4.86
CA SER A 58 -17.39 -8.48 -5.52
C SER A 58 -17.40 -7.97 -6.95
N LEU A 59 -16.28 -7.35 -7.38
CA LEU A 59 -16.12 -6.92 -8.79
C LEU A 59 -15.66 -8.07 -9.70
N GLY A 60 -14.96 -9.03 -9.13
CA GLY A 60 -14.54 -10.23 -9.84
C GLY A 60 -15.30 -11.47 -9.41
N THR A 61 -15.29 -12.48 -10.28
CA THR A 61 -15.87 -13.81 -10.03
C THR A 61 -14.82 -14.76 -9.45
N THR A 62 -15.28 -15.84 -8.81
CA THR A 62 -14.46 -16.97 -8.36
C THR A 62 -14.92 -18.27 -8.98
N ALA A 63 -14.04 -19.28 -9.10
CA ALA A 63 -14.42 -20.59 -9.64
C ALA A 63 -15.39 -21.33 -8.71
N ASP A 64 -15.14 -21.22 -7.39
CA ASP A 64 -15.90 -21.90 -6.34
C ASP A 64 -16.56 -20.88 -5.40
N PRO A 65 -17.62 -21.27 -4.68
CA PRO A 65 -18.22 -20.45 -3.65
C PRO A 65 -17.22 -20.25 -2.49
N LEU A 66 -17.24 -19.06 -1.91
CA LEU A 66 -16.39 -18.77 -0.75
C LEU A 66 -17.04 -19.26 0.55
N PRO A 67 -16.23 -19.65 1.54
CA PRO A 67 -16.68 -19.85 2.91
C PRO A 67 -17.36 -18.61 3.48
N ALA A 68 -18.32 -18.79 4.38
CA ALA A 68 -19.20 -17.72 4.87
C ALA A 68 -18.47 -16.60 5.63
N ASP A 69 -17.25 -16.83 6.08
CA ASP A 69 -16.41 -15.92 6.87
C ASP A 69 -15.21 -15.37 6.09
N LEU A 70 -15.04 -15.74 4.81
CA LEU A 70 -13.89 -15.36 4.01
C LEU A 70 -14.26 -14.48 2.82
N ARG A 71 -13.35 -13.59 2.45
CA ARG A 71 -13.36 -12.84 1.19
C ARG A 71 -12.43 -13.47 0.17
N ALA A 72 -12.70 -13.26 -1.12
CA ALA A 72 -11.77 -13.66 -2.17
C ALA A 72 -10.41 -13.00 -1.96
N LYS A 73 -9.36 -13.76 -2.20
CA LYS A 73 -8.02 -13.22 -2.42
C LYS A 73 -7.84 -12.95 -3.92
N GLN A 74 -6.92 -12.08 -4.28
CA GLN A 74 -6.66 -11.71 -5.68
C GLN A 74 -6.40 -12.92 -6.58
N GLN A 75 -5.76 -13.95 -6.06
CA GLN A 75 -5.49 -15.22 -6.76
C GLN A 75 -6.74 -16.08 -7.04
N ASN A 76 -7.82 -15.87 -6.28
CA ASN A 76 -9.08 -16.62 -6.49
C ASN A 76 -9.95 -16.03 -7.60
N VAL A 77 -9.65 -14.81 -8.06
CA VAL A 77 -10.46 -14.14 -9.08
C VAL A 77 -10.19 -14.73 -10.45
N THR A 78 -11.27 -15.14 -11.12
CA THR A 78 -11.24 -15.84 -12.43
C THR A 78 -11.74 -14.99 -13.59
N SER A 79 -12.55 -13.95 -13.34
CA SER A 79 -12.90 -12.99 -14.39
C SER A 79 -13.35 -11.64 -13.81
N ILE A 80 -13.31 -10.60 -14.66
CA ILE A 80 -13.94 -9.29 -14.44
C ILE A 80 -14.63 -8.84 -15.71
N ALA A 81 -15.76 -8.14 -15.59
CA ALA A 81 -16.46 -7.55 -16.75
C ALA A 81 -16.50 -6.00 -16.68
N CYS A 82 -15.78 -5.39 -15.75
CA CYS A 82 -15.59 -3.95 -15.66
C CYS A 82 -14.22 -3.57 -15.11
N LEU A 83 -13.80 -2.35 -15.40
CA LEU A 83 -12.76 -1.65 -14.66
C LEU A 83 -13.44 -0.66 -13.72
N TRP A 84 -12.72 -0.18 -12.69
CA TRP A 84 -13.33 0.65 -11.63
C TRP A 84 -12.34 1.65 -11.04
N VAL A 85 -12.91 2.65 -10.37
CA VAL A 85 -12.22 3.51 -9.41
C VAL A 85 -13.14 3.75 -8.21
N ASP A 86 -12.54 3.97 -7.07
CA ASP A 86 -13.17 4.38 -5.81
C ASP A 86 -12.53 5.71 -5.40
N ILE A 87 -13.34 6.77 -5.31
CA ILE A 87 -12.90 8.13 -5.01
C ILE A 87 -13.62 8.58 -3.75
N ASP A 88 -12.88 8.70 -2.65
CA ASP A 88 -13.39 9.30 -1.42
C ASP A 88 -13.53 10.83 -1.57
N ILE A 89 -14.56 11.40 -0.94
CA ILE A 89 -14.75 12.86 -0.81
C ILE A 89 -14.54 13.30 0.64
N VAL A 90 -14.27 14.60 0.85
CA VAL A 90 -14.19 15.17 2.19
C VAL A 90 -15.53 15.04 2.87
N ASP A 91 -15.53 14.41 4.04
CA ASP A 91 -16.71 14.29 4.88
C ASP A 91 -16.29 14.49 6.34
N SER A 92 -17.01 15.34 7.06
CA SER A 92 -16.75 15.64 8.46
C SER A 92 -16.84 14.42 9.39
N ALA A 93 -17.66 13.44 9.02
CA ALA A 93 -17.84 12.20 9.79
C ALA A 93 -16.84 11.10 9.42
N ALA A 94 -16.39 11.05 8.17
CA ALA A 94 -15.68 9.90 7.61
C ALA A 94 -14.24 10.17 7.17
N HIS A 95 -13.97 11.32 6.56
CA HIS A 95 -12.68 11.68 5.98
C HIS A 95 -12.28 13.12 6.35
N LYS A 96 -11.42 13.25 7.37
CA LYS A 96 -10.90 14.55 7.83
C LYS A 96 -9.72 15.07 7.02
N ALA A 97 -9.26 14.35 6.00
CA ALA A 97 -8.11 14.73 5.19
C ALA A 97 -8.49 15.86 4.22
N GLY A 98 -7.90 17.03 4.38
CA GLY A 98 -8.13 18.21 3.54
C GLY A 98 -7.63 18.11 2.09
N ASN A 99 -7.15 16.94 1.66
CA ASN A 99 -6.59 16.67 0.33
C ASN A 99 -7.45 15.70 -0.50
N LEU A 100 -8.78 15.76 -0.34
CA LEU A 100 -9.77 15.02 -1.11
C LEU A 100 -10.71 16.00 -1.84
N PRO A 101 -11.41 15.58 -2.92
CA PRO A 101 -12.52 16.34 -3.49
C PRO A 101 -13.57 16.67 -2.43
N LYS A 102 -14.20 17.83 -2.52
CA LYS A 102 -15.18 18.29 -1.52
C LYS A 102 -16.62 17.92 -1.87
N SER A 103 -16.84 17.49 -3.10
CA SER A 103 -18.19 17.11 -3.59
C SER A 103 -18.10 15.98 -4.61
N VAL A 104 -19.26 15.38 -4.89
CA VAL A 104 -19.41 14.40 -5.97
C VAL A 104 -19.05 15.01 -7.32
N ASP A 105 -19.43 16.27 -7.58
CA ASP A 105 -19.14 16.96 -8.83
C ASP A 105 -17.63 17.17 -9.03
N GLU A 106 -16.91 17.55 -7.97
CA GLU A 106 -15.44 17.64 -8.02
C GLU A 106 -14.80 16.28 -8.30
N ALA A 107 -15.33 15.20 -7.69
CA ALA A 107 -14.87 13.84 -7.94
C ALA A 107 -15.18 13.38 -9.37
N MET A 108 -16.35 13.73 -9.92
CA MET A 108 -16.73 13.47 -11.31
C MET A 108 -15.82 14.21 -12.30
N GLY A 109 -15.40 15.42 -11.98
CA GLY A 109 -14.45 16.21 -12.79
C GLY A 109 -13.05 15.57 -12.93
N LEU A 110 -12.73 14.53 -12.15
CA LEU A 110 -11.47 13.77 -12.27
C LEU A 110 -11.54 12.65 -13.32
N LEU A 111 -12.76 12.27 -13.74
CA LEU A 111 -12.96 11.13 -14.64
C LEU A 111 -12.53 11.48 -16.07
N PRO A 112 -11.93 10.53 -16.82
CA PRO A 112 -11.36 10.82 -18.12
C PRO A 112 -12.45 11.06 -19.20
N GLU A 113 -12.48 12.24 -19.80
CA GLU A 113 -13.41 12.60 -20.88
C GLU A 113 -13.35 11.66 -22.10
N LYS A 114 -12.15 11.19 -22.44
CA LYS A 114 -11.94 10.28 -23.57
C LYS A 114 -12.59 8.92 -23.39
N TYR A 115 -12.69 8.47 -22.13
CA TYR A 115 -13.31 7.21 -21.73
C TYR A 115 -14.25 7.50 -20.55
N PRO A 116 -15.44 8.08 -20.80
CA PRO A 116 -16.41 8.31 -19.73
C PRO A 116 -16.85 6.97 -19.11
N PRO A 117 -17.12 6.92 -17.80
CA PRO A 117 -17.60 5.70 -17.16
C PRO A 117 -18.97 5.27 -17.69
N SER A 118 -19.26 3.99 -17.62
CA SER A 118 -20.56 3.43 -17.98
C SER A 118 -21.58 3.59 -16.86
N ILE A 119 -21.13 3.49 -15.61
CA ILE A 119 -21.97 3.63 -14.41
C ILE A 119 -21.21 4.50 -13.40
N ILE A 120 -21.92 5.45 -12.78
CA ILE A 120 -21.43 6.20 -11.64
C ILE A 120 -22.38 6.01 -10.46
N VAL A 121 -21.82 5.67 -9.32
CA VAL A 121 -22.53 5.44 -8.05
C VAL A 121 -22.02 6.45 -7.02
N SER A 122 -22.91 7.21 -6.41
CA SER A 122 -22.62 7.90 -5.16
C SER A 122 -22.66 6.89 -4.01
N SER A 123 -21.55 6.70 -3.32
CA SER A 123 -21.46 5.76 -2.19
C SER A 123 -21.88 6.37 -0.85
N GLY A 124 -22.36 7.62 -0.88
CA GLY A 124 -22.72 8.42 0.30
C GLY A 124 -21.56 9.24 0.87
N HIS A 125 -20.32 8.77 0.77
CA HIS A 125 -19.10 9.46 1.22
C HIS A 125 -18.02 9.45 0.15
N GLY A 126 -18.38 9.22 -1.10
CA GLY A 126 -17.49 9.13 -2.23
C GLY A 126 -18.22 8.72 -3.51
N LEU A 127 -17.45 8.36 -4.52
CA LEU A 127 -17.92 8.01 -5.83
C LEU A 127 -17.25 6.73 -6.31
N HIS A 128 -18.05 5.77 -6.81
CA HIS A 128 -17.54 4.63 -7.56
C HIS A 128 -17.86 4.84 -9.05
N ALA A 129 -16.89 4.69 -9.92
CA ALA A 129 -17.10 4.72 -11.35
C ALA A 129 -16.68 3.39 -11.98
N TYR A 130 -17.49 2.92 -12.94
CA TYR A 130 -17.30 1.63 -13.59
C TYR A 130 -17.24 1.81 -15.11
N TRP A 131 -16.28 1.14 -15.75
CA TRP A 131 -16.15 1.02 -17.21
C TRP A 131 -16.49 -0.40 -17.60
N LEU A 132 -17.71 -0.61 -18.09
CA LEU A 132 -18.21 -1.92 -18.50
C LEU A 132 -17.47 -2.42 -19.75
N LEU A 133 -17.09 -3.67 -19.75
CA LEU A 133 -16.42 -4.31 -20.88
C LEU A 133 -17.43 -4.96 -21.81
N LYS A 134 -17.12 -5.01 -23.11
CA LYS A 134 -17.94 -5.75 -24.11
C LYS A 134 -17.94 -7.25 -23.85
N GLU A 135 -16.81 -7.76 -23.39
CA GLU A 135 -16.60 -9.16 -23.03
C GLU A 135 -15.82 -9.22 -21.72
N PRO A 136 -16.13 -10.15 -20.82
CA PRO A 136 -15.35 -10.35 -19.61
C PRO A 136 -13.89 -10.69 -19.94
N VAL A 137 -12.97 -10.25 -19.10
CA VAL A 137 -11.59 -10.70 -19.12
C VAL A 137 -11.49 -11.94 -18.26
N ILE A 138 -11.20 -13.07 -18.87
CA ILE A 138 -10.87 -14.30 -18.13
C ILE A 138 -9.45 -14.19 -17.61
N ILE A 139 -9.29 -14.48 -16.32
CA ILE A 139 -8.05 -14.28 -15.57
C ILE A 139 -7.44 -15.63 -15.21
N ASN A 140 -6.20 -15.80 -15.58
CA ASN A 140 -5.34 -16.93 -15.22
C ASN A 140 -4.02 -16.41 -14.64
N ASP A 141 -3.11 -17.29 -14.29
CA ASP A 141 -1.83 -16.89 -13.67
C ASP A 141 -0.92 -16.13 -14.65
N GLU A 142 -1.04 -16.39 -15.97
CA GLU A 142 -0.23 -15.75 -17.00
C GLU A 142 -0.61 -14.28 -17.23
N ASN A 143 -1.93 -13.96 -17.25
CA ASN A 143 -2.41 -12.61 -17.56
C ASN A 143 -2.81 -11.78 -16.33
N ARG A 144 -2.86 -12.36 -15.14
CA ARG A 144 -3.31 -11.70 -13.90
C ARG A 144 -2.57 -10.38 -13.63
N ALA A 145 -1.25 -10.38 -13.78
CA ALA A 145 -0.42 -9.20 -13.56
C ALA A 145 -0.73 -8.09 -14.57
N GLU A 146 -0.96 -8.46 -15.85
CA GLU A 146 -1.35 -7.53 -16.91
C GLU A 146 -2.72 -6.90 -16.63
N VAL A 147 -3.70 -7.70 -16.20
CA VAL A 147 -5.05 -7.22 -15.88
C VAL A 147 -5.01 -6.22 -14.72
N ILE A 148 -4.28 -6.54 -13.64
CA ILE A 148 -4.06 -5.62 -12.52
C ILE A 148 -3.42 -4.31 -13.00
N ASN A 149 -2.40 -4.41 -13.86
CA ASN A 149 -1.71 -3.24 -14.39
C ASN A 149 -2.65 -2.38 -15.26
N THR A 150 -3.56 -3.01 -16.00
CA THR A 150 -4.57 -2.30 -16.80
C THR A 150 -5.52 -1.48 -15.92
N VAL A 151 -6.03 -2.06 -14.82
CA VAL A 151 -6.82 -1.32 -13.83
C VAL A 151 -6.00 -0.17 -13.23
N ARG A 152 -4.74 -0.43 -12.89
CA ARG A 152 -3.82 0.60 -12.36
C ARG A 152 -3.62 1.76 -13.33
N LYS A 153 -3.46 1.49 -14.62
CA LYS A 153 -3.30 2.54 -15.64
C LYS A 153 -4.49 3.48 -15.69
N LEU A 154 -5.71 2.94 -15.72
CA LEU A 154 -6.93 3.75 -15.68
C LEU A 154 -6.99 4.59 -14.40
N GLN A 155 -6.78 3.98 -13.24
CA GLN A 155 -6.77 4.70 -11.96
C GLN A 155 -5.65 5.73 -11.87
N GLN A 156 -4.50 5.50 -12.51
CA GLN A 156 -3.40 6.45 -12.51
C GLN A 156 -3.72 7.73 -13.29
N ILE A 157 -4.48 7.64 -14.39
CA ILE A 157 -4.97 8.83 -15.10
C ILE A 157 -5.79 9.71 -14.15
N ILE A 158 -6.71 9.09 -13.41
CA ILE A 158 -7.59 9.78 -12.45
C ILE A 158 -6.77 10.36 -11.29
N ARG A 159 -5.80 9.60 -10.79
CA ARG A 159 -4.88 10.07 -9.74
C ARG A 159 -4.01 11.23 -10.20
N ASN A 160 -3.60 11.27 -11.47
CA ASN A 160 -2.87 12.40 -12.04
C ASN A 160 -3.75 13.65 -12.10
N SER A 161 -5.01 13.51 -12.53
CA SER A 161 -6.00 14.58 -12.49
C SER A 161 -6.24 15.09 -11.06
N ALA A 162 -6.37 14.17 -10.09
CA ALA A 162 -6.52 14.53 -8.69
C ALA A 162 -5.28 15.27 -8.14
N ALA A 163 -4.09 14.79 -8.46
CA ALA A 163 -2.84 15.43 -8.02
C ALA A 163 -2.67 16.85 -8.55
N ALA A 164 -3.14 17.13 -9.78
CA ALA A 164 -3.16 18.49 -10.35
C ALA A 164 -4.05 19.46 -9.55
N ASN A 165 -5.06 18.94 -8.83
CA ASN A 165 -5.93 19.70 -7.92
C ASN A 165 -5.45 19.64 -6.45
N GLY A 166 -4.28 19.06 -6.18
CA GLY A 166 -3.76 18.88 -4.82
C GLY A 166 -4.46 17.75 -4.03
N TRP A 167 -5.25 16.90 -4.69
CA TRP A 167 -5.98 15.80 -4.08
C TRP A 167 -5.26 14.47 -4.20
N LYS A 168 -5.56 13.55 -3.30
CA LYS A 168 -4.96 12.21 -3.26
C LYS A 168 -6.06 11.15 -3.33
N ILE A 169 -6.02 10.32 -4.38
CA ILE A 169 -6.92 9.17 -4.56
C ILE A 169 -6.17 7.88 -4.23
N ASP A 170 -6.81 6.99 -3.49
CA ASP A 170 -6.24 5.70 -3.12
C ASP A 170 -6.11 4.76 -4.32
N ALA A 171 -5.10 3.88 -4.25
CA ALA A 171 -4.92 2.82 -5.24
C ALA A 171 -5.80 1.62 -4.86
N THR A 172 -6.80 1.34 -5.67
CA THR A 172 -7.81 0.30 -5.42
C THR A 172 -7.85 -0.77 -6.54
N ALA A 173 -6.70 -1.02 -7.18
CA ALA A 173 -6.58 -1.88 -8.35
C ALA A 173 -6.37 -3.37 -8.02
N ASP A 174 -6.80 -3.83 -6.86
CA ASP A 174 -6.78 -5.25 -6.52
C ASP A 174 -8.02 -5.96 -7.10
N LEU A 175 -7.82 -7.12 -7.75
CA LEU A 175 -8.90 -7.87 -8.40
C LEU A 175 -9.97 -8.41 -7.44
N SER A 176 -9.64 -8.57 -6.17
CA SER A 176 -10.56 -8.98 -5.11
C SER A 176 -11.35 -7.82 -4.50
N ARG A 177 -11.32 -6.64 -5.15
CA ARG A 177 -12.03 -5.44 -4.71
C ARG A 177 -13.52 -5.73 -4.54
N ILE A 178 -14.04 -5.23 -3.44
CA ILE A 178 -15.48 -5.12 -3.22
C ILE A 178 -15.84 -3.65 -3.11
N LEU A 179 -17.01 -3.29 -3.63
CA LEU A 179 -17.58 -1.95 -3.54
C LEU A 179 -19.00 -2.02 -2.98
N ARG A 180 -19.52 -0.90 -2.47
CA ARG A 180 -20.86 -0.86 -1.90
C ARG A 180 -21.92 -1.16 -2.93
N VAL A 181 -22.92 -1.93 -2.53
CA VAL A 181 -24.09 -2.21 -3.37
C VAL A 181 -24.93 -0.94 -3.51
N PRO A 182 -25.20 -0.46 -4.74
CA PRO A 182 -26.15 0.64 -4.95
C PRO A 182 -27.53 0.30 -4.37
N TYR A 183 -28.29 1.33 -4.03
CA TYR A 183 -29.62 1.24 -3.42
C TYR A 183 -29.64 0.55 -2.03
N THR A 184 -28.47 0.50 -1.36
CA THR A 184 -28.35 0.10 0.05
C THR A 184 -27.79 1.27 0.88
N TRP A 185 -28.05 1.23 2.18
CA TRP A 185 -27.59 2.26 3.09
C TRP A 185 -26.11 2.10 3.44
N ASN A 186 -25.40 3.23 3.46
CA ASN A 186 -24.05 3.34 4.00
C ASN A 186 -24.14 3.75 5.47
N PHE A 187 -23.78 2.85 6.38
CA PHE A 187 -23.77 3.05 7.83
C PHE A 187 -22.40 3.46 8.38
N LYS A 188 -21.54 4.08 7.54
CA LYS A 188 -20.23 4.59 8.00
C LYS A 188 -20.39 5.60 9.12
N ASP A 189 -21.43 6.45 9.06
CA ASP A 189 -22.03 7.18 10.17
C ASP A 189 -23.35 6.49 10.54
N PRO A 190 -23.40 5.72 11.65
CA PRO A 190 -24.60 5.01 12.04
C PRO A 190 -25.78 5.91 12.41
N GLU A 191 -25.52 7.15 12.86
CA GLU A 191 -26.56 8.10 13.25
C GLU A 191 -27.17 8.80 12.02
N ASN A 192 -26.37 8.96 10.97
CA ASN A 192 -26.78 9.60 9.72
C ASN A 192 -26.45 8.71 8.52
N PRO A 193 -27.14 7.58 8.32
CA PRO A 193 -26.89 6.69 7.20
C PRO A 193 -27.25 7.38 5.88
N VAL A 194 -26.43 7.19 4.84
CA VAL A 194 -26.63 7.78 3.52
C VAL A 194 -26.93 6.66 2.51
N LEU A 195 -27.92 6.88 1.63
CA LEU A 195 -28.24 5.92 0.58
C LEU A 195 -27.16 5.93 -0.50
N CYS A 196 -26.69 4.74 -0.91
CA CYS A 196 -25.86 4.60 -2.10
C CYS A 196 -26.77 4.61 -3.33
N GLU A 197 -26.46 5.42 -4.34
CA GLU A 197 -27.35 5.59 -5.50
C GLU A 197 -26.57 5.57 -6.81
N VAL A 198 -27.13 4.94 -7.84
CA VAL A 198 -26.64 5.12 -9.22
C VAL A 198 -27.06 6.52 -9.66
N ILE A 199 -26.10 7.41 -9.84
CA ILE A 199 -26.34 8.80 -10.24
C ILE A 199 -26.20 9.01 -11.74
N GLU A 200 -25.47 8.14 -12.43
CA GLU A 200 -25.31 8.18 -13.88
C GLU A 200 -25.21 6.77 -14.46
N TYR A 201 -25.89 6.54 -15.57
CA TYR A 201 -25.78 5.33 -16.39
C TYR A 201 -25.77 5.70 -17.87
N ALA A 202 -24.69 5.32 -18.55
CA ALA A 202 -24.55 5.38 -19.99
C ALA A 202 -24.42 3.94 -20.54
N ASP A 203 -25.15 3.64 -21.59
CA ASP A 203 -25.05 2.33 -22.28
C ASP A 203 -23.76 2.25 -23.11
N LEU A 204 -22.63 2.36 -22.40
CA LEU A 204 -21.28 2.32 -22.96
C LEU A 204 -20.58 1.04 -22.53
N ARG A 205 -19.96 0.36 -23.52
CA ARG A 205 -19.12 -0.79 -23.26
C ARG A 205 -17.84 -0.70 -24.07
N TYR A 206 -16.75 -1.03 -23.41
CA TYR A 206 -15.39 -0.87 -23.93
C TYR A 206 -14.77 -2.22 -24.29
N ARG A 207 -13.89 -2.24 -25.28
CA ARG A 207 -12.99 -3.37 -25.46
C ARG A 207 -11.85 -3.26 -24.44
N TYR A 208 -11.49 -4.35 -23.78
CA TYR A 208 -10.40 -4.38 -22.80
C TYR A 208 -9.11 -3.74 -23.32
N LYS A 209 -8.77 -3.98 -24.58
CA LYS A 209 -7.57 -3.41 -25.22
C LYS A 209 -7.53 -1.87 -25.23
N ASN A 210 -8.67 -1.19 -25.14
CA ASN A 210 -8.70 0.27 -25.05
C ASN A 210 -7.95 0.76 -23.81
N PHE A 211 -8.03 0.00 -22.73
CA PHE A 211 -7.37 0.31 -21.46
C PHE A 211 -5.99 -0.34 -21.33
N ALA A 212 -5.80 -1.56 -21.84
CA ALA A 212 -4.50 -2.24 -21.83
C ALA A 212 -3.43 -1.44 -22.61
N SER A 213 -3.84 -0.78 -23.69
CA SER A 213 -2.96 0.07 -24.53
C SER A 213 -2.75 1.49 -24.00
N LEU A 214 -3.37 1.89 -22.88
CA LEU A 214 -3.20 3.21 -22.32
C LEU A 214 -1.72 3.47 -22.01
N GLN A 215 -1.23 4.60 -22.54
CA GLN A 215 0.03 5.18 -22.10
C GLN A 215 -0.31 6.14 -20.96
N VAL A 216 0.27 5.91 -19.81
CA VAL A 216 0.06 6.75 -18.63
C VAL A 216 1.36 7.44 -18.32
N GLU A 217 1.36 8.74 -18.46
CA GLU A 217 2.45 9.55 -17.92
C GLU A 217 2.45 9.40 -16.41
N THR A 218 3.50 8.81 -15.88
CA THR A 218 3.73 8.82 -14.44
C THR A 218 4.17 10.24 -14.10
N PRO A 219 3.49 10.98 -13.20
CA PRO A 219 3.96 12.30 -12.80
C PRO A 219 5.43 12.21 -12.39
N GLN A 220 6.24 13.18 -12.78
CA GLN A 220 7.66 13.28 -12.40
C GLN A 220 7.87 13.15 -10.88
N LEU A 221 6.85 13.51 -10.07
CA LEU A 221 6.80 13.27 -8.63
C LEU A 221 6.82 11.77 -8.24
N LEU A 222 6.40 10.86 -9.14
CA LEU A 222 6.54 9.41 -8.93
C LEU A 222 7.85 8.88 -9.52
N SER A 223 8.41 9.51 -10.56
CA SER A 223 9.77 9.23 -11.03
C SER A 223 10.80 9.68 -9.99
N ASP A 224 10.58 10.83 -9.36
CA ASP A 224 11.39 11.29 -8.23
C ASP A 224 11.18 10.43 -6.97
N ARG A 225 9.98 9.88 -6.74
CA ARG A 225 9.77 8.88 -5.70
C ARG A 225 10.34 7.50 -6.08
N LYS A 226 10.22 7.04 -7.34
CA LYS A 226 10.90 5.81 -7.79
C LYS A 226 12.43 5.99 -7.80
N GLN A 227 12.94 7.12 -8.30
CA GLN A 227 14.36 7.44 -8.18
C GLN A 227 14.78 7.67 -6.73
N GLY A 228 13.90 8.21 -5.88
CA GLY A 228 14.12 8.31 -4.44
C GLY A 228 14.04 6.97 -3.70
N PHE A 229 13.31 5.97 -4.23
CA PHE A 229 13.28 4.60 -3.69
C PHE A 229 14.54 3.83 -4.08
N GLU A 230 14.97 3.88 -5.34
CA GLU A 230 16.24 3.29 -5.79
C GLU A 230 17.46 3.99 -5.16
N ARG A 231 17.41 5.31 -4.97
CA ARG A 231 18.47 6.09 -4.30
C ARG A 231 18.57 5.88 -2.79
N ARG A 232 17.65 5.13 -2.16
CA ARG A 232 17.71 4.79 -0.74
C ARG A 232 18.21 3.36 -0.47
N GLN A 233 18.98 2.79 -1.37
CA GLN A 233 19.95 1.80 -0.94
C GLN A 233 20.95 2.51 -0.03
N THR A 234 21.11 1.98 1.15
CA THR A 234 22.04 2.54 2.15
C THR A 234 23.42 2.03 1.83
N ASP A 235 24.44 2.83 2.03
CA ASP A 235 25.82 2.34 2.00
C ASP A 235 26.14 1.44 3.21
N GLY A 236 25.22 1.38 4.17
CA GLY A 236 25.31 0.53 5.35
C GLY A 236 24.73 -0.87 5.13
N ASN A 237 25.31 -1.85 5.79
CA ASN A 237 24.87 -3.25 5.72
C ASN A 237 23.77 -3.59 6.74
N SER A 238 23.16 -4.75 6.55
CA SER A 238 22.10 -5.28 7.43
C SER A 238 22.56 -5.53 8.86
N PHE A 239 23.85 -5.81 9.06
CA PHE A 239 24.42 -6.04 10.39
C PHE A 239 24.15 -4.88 11.35
N MET A 240 24.29 -3.63 10.88
CA MET A 240 24.01 -2.46 11.70
C MET A 240 22.53 -2.37 12.10
N MET A 241 21.65 -2.80 11.23
CA MET A 241 20.21 -2.81 11.49
C MET A 241 19.86 -3.92 12.50
N LEU A 242 20.32 -5.13 12.27
CA LEU A 242 20.07 -6.30 13.14
C LEU A 242 20.69 -6.12 14.53
N SER A 243 21.90 -5.55 14.60
CA SER A 243 22.57 -5.33 15.89
C SER A 243 21.93 -4.25 16.77
N ASN A 244 21.19 -3.28 16.19
CA ASN A 244 20.70 -2.12 16.93
C ASN A 244 19.16 -2.02 16.99
N CYS A 245 18.42 -2.73 16.13
CA CYS A 245 16.96 -2.66 16.07
C CYS A 245 16.32 -3.85 16.80
N LYS A 246 15.73 -3.61 17.96
CA LYS A 246 15.04 -4.65 18.75
C LYS A 246 13.91 -5.33 17.98
N PHE A 247 13.23 -4.63 17.08
CA PHE A 247 12.19 -5.22 16.25
C PHE A 247 12.77 -6.23 15.23
N LEU A 248 13.89 -5.89 14.59
CA LEU A 248 14.53 -6.82 13.65
C LEU A 248 15.16 -8.01 14.36
N GLN A 249 15.71 -7.80 15.56
CA GLN A 249 16.17 -8.90 16.43
C GLN A 249 15.02 -9.83 16.82
N HIS A 250 13.88 -9.28 17.20
CA HIS A 250 12.67 -10.08 17.43
C HIS A 250 12.29 -10.88 16.18
N CYS A 251 12.23 -10.25 15.01
CA CYS A 251 11.89 -10.95 13.76
C CYS A 251 12.90 -12.05 13.38
N GLU A 252 14.17 -11.93 13.79
CA GLU A 252 15.21 -12.93 13.57
C GLU A 252 15.12 -14.09 14.59
N LEU A 253 14.95 -13.77 15.87
CA LEU A 253 14.96 -14.76 16.96
C LEU A 253 13.65 -15.56 17.03
N ASP A 254 12.54 -14.92 16.75
CA ASP A 254 11.19 -15.48 16.86
C ASP A 254 10.56 -15.75 15.47
N ALA A 255 11.39 -15.99 14.45
CA ALA A 255 11.00 -16.06 13.04
C ALA A 255 9.84 -17.03 12.74
N ASP A 256 9.71 -18.12 13.49
CA ASP A 256 8.66 -19.13 13.34
C ASP A 256 7.30 -18.69 13.91
N THR A 257 7.27 -17.64 14.72
CA THR A 257 6.07 -17.12 15.40
C THR A 257 5.62 -15.74 14.90
N ILE A 258 6.50 -14.96 14.27
CA ILE A 258 6.14 -13.63 13.74
C ILE A 258 4.99 -13.72 12.74
N THR A 259 4.16 -12.67 12.74
CA THR A 259 3.07 -12.51 11.78
C THR A 259 3.61 -12.19 10.39
N TYR A 260 2.78 -12.38 9.38
CA TYR A 260 3.10 -11.97 8.00
C TYR A 260 3.40 -10.46 7.89
N ASP A 261 2.67 -9.63 8.61
CA ASP A 261 2.85 -8.17 8.57
C ASP A 261 4.16 -7.73 9.25
N GLU A 262 4.59 -8.41 10.32
CA GLU A 262 5.90 -8.21 10.93
C GLU A 262 7.03 -8.62 9.97
N TRP A 263 6.91 -9.78 9.33
CA TRP A 263 7.85 -10.21 8.30
C TRP A 263 7.96 -9.21 7.16
N VAL A 264 6.83 -8.73 6.59
CA VAL A 264 6.83 -7.70 5.54
C VAL A 264 7.45 -6.39 6.04
N ALA A 265 7.18 -5.99 7.28
CA ALA A 265 7.78 -4.79 7.86
C ALA A 265 9.32 -4.94 8.02
N ALA A 266 9.80 -6.11 8.43
CA ALA A 266 11.23 -6.42 8.50
C ALA A 266 11.87 -6.38 7.10
N LEU A 267 11.31 -7.06 6.10
CA LEU A 267 11.80 -7.06 4.73
C LEU A 267 11.79 -5.64 4.12
N SER A 268 10.74 -4.84 4.37
CA SER A 268 10.65 -3.47 3.86
C SER A 268 11.80 -2.57 4.33
N ASN A 269 12.44 -2.91 5.42
CA ASN A 269 13.59 -2.22 5.98
C ASN A 269 14.91 -2.88 5.52
N LEU A 270 15.08 -4.18 5.77
CA LEU A 270 16.31 -4.91 5.47
C LEU A 270 16.69 -4.90 3.98
N ALA A 271 15.73 -5.04 3.09
CA ALA A 271 15.98 -5.05 1.64
C ALA A 271 16.72 -3.80 1.12
N ARG A 272 16.77 -2.74 1.91
CA ARG A 272 17.44 -1.48 1.57
C ARG A 272 18.90 -1.40 2.00
N ALA A 273 19.38 -2.34 2.77
CA ALA A 273 20.80 -2.45 3.09
C ALA A 273 21.62 -2.83 1.86
N SER A 274 22.91 -2.56 1.86
CA SER A 274 23.83 -2.90 0.77
C SER A 274 23.86 -4.42 0.47
N ASP A 275 23.63 -5.23 1.49
CA ASP A 275 23.49 -6.70 1.45
C ASP A 275 22.04 -7.15 1.65
N GLY A 276 21.06 -6.25 1.43
CA GLY A 276 19.67 -6.38 1.81
C GLY A 276 18.98 -7.65 1.32
N PRO A 277 19.04 -8.02 0.01
CA PRO A 277 18.43 -9.27 -0.47
C PRO A 277 18.92 -10.50 0.29
N ALA A 278 20.24 -10.63 0.52
CA ALA A 278 20.82 -11.74 1.26
C ALA A 278 20.31 -11.75 2.72
N ALA A 279 20.29 -10.61 3.38
CA ALA A 279 19.79 -10.47 4.75
C ALA A 279 18.30 -10.82 4.88
N CYS A 280 17.48 -10.45 3.90
CA CYS A 280 16.06 -10.83 3.83
C CYS A 280 15.89 -12.36 3.73
N HIS A 281 16.71 -13.02 2.93
CA HIS A 281 16.69 -14.49 2.84
C HIS A 281 17.14 -15.14 4.14
N GLU A 282 18.22 -14.66 4.76
CA GLU A 282 18.69 -15.22 6.04
C GLU A 282 17.63 -15.09 7.15
N LEU A 283 17.03 -13.91 7.31
CA LEU A 283 15.93 -13.73 8.24
C LEU A 283 14.75 -14.67 7.94
N SER A 284 14.38 -14.81 6.66
CA SER A 284 13.24 -15.65 6.26
C SER A 284 13.54 -17.14 6.42
N LYS A 285 14.79 -17.60 6.24
CA LYS A 285 15.22 -18.98 6.43
C LYS A 285 15.11 -19.47 7.87
N ALA A 286 15.15 -18.57 8.85
CA ALA A 286 14.95 -18.89 10.25
C ALA A 286 13.57 -19.53 10.50
N ASP A 287 12.59 -19.23 9.69
CA ASP A 287 11.31 -19.96 9.63
C ASP A 287 11.36 -21.09 8.58
N HIS A 288 11.92 -22.21 8.96
CA HIS A 288 12.08 -23.38 8.08
C HIS A 288 10.76 -23.93 7.50
N LYS A 289 9.62 -23.65 8.13
CA LYS A 289 8.31 -24.17 7.73
C LYS A 289 7.67 -23.32 6.63
N ARG A 290 7.85 -22.01 6.70
CA ARG A 290 7.20 -21.05 5.79
C ARG A 290 8.14 -20.51 4.72
N TYR A 291 9.47 -20.67 4.87
CA TYR A 291 10.44 -20.17 3.93
C TYR A 291 10.27 -20.74 2.52
N ASN A 292 10.25 -19.87 1.54
CA ASN A 292 10.31 -20.21 0.12
C ASN A 292 11.11 -19.13 -0.61
N ALA A 293 12.18 -19.52 -1.29
CA ALA A 293 13.11 -18.59 -1.92
C ALA A 293 12.42 -17.69 -2.95
N GLU A 294 11.65 -18.26 -3.88
CA GLU A 294 10.98 -17.53 -4.95
C GLU A 294 9.95 -16.51 -4.40
N LYS A 295 9.19 -16.91 -3.37
CA LYS A 295 8.24 -16.00 -2.69
C LYS A 295 8.95 -14.88 -1.94
N THR A 296 10.12 -15.17 -1.37
CA THR A 296 10.94 -14.18 -0.69
C THR A 296 11.51 -13.18 -1.69
N ASP A 297 12.05 -13.64 -2.82
CA ASP A 297 12.52 -12.79 -3.93
C ASP A 297 11.41 -11.87 -4.45
N ALA A 298 10.23 -12.44 -4.72
CA ALA A 298 9.07 -11.68 -5.18
C ALA A 298 8.67 -10.59 -4.15
N LYS A 299 8.74 -10.91 -2.85
CA LYS A 299 8.43 -9.95 -1.80
C LYS A 299 9.50 -8.89 -1.65
N ILE A 300 10.78 -9.23 -1.78
CA ILE A 300 11.89 -8.27 -1.82
C ILE A 300 11.68 -7.26 -2.96
N ALA A 301 11.38 -7.75 -4.17
CA ALA A 301 11.11 -6.91 -5.32
C ALA A 301 9.89 -5.99 -5.08
N GLU A 302 8.82 -6.52 -4.49
CA GLU A 302 7.61 -5.76 -4.15
C GLU A 302 7.90 -4.65 -3.13
N VAL A 303 8.59 -4.95 -2.02
CA VAL A 303 8.86 -3.94 -0.98
C VAL A 303 9.84 -2.86 -1.47
N LEU A 304 10.76 -3.20 -2.36
CA LEU A 304 11.67 -2.22 -2.96
C LEU A 304 10.96 -1.30 -3.96
N SER A 305 10.05 -1.84 -4.77
CA SER A 305 9.38 -1.09 -5.83
C SER A 305 8.13 -0.33 -5.35
N ASN A 306 7.37 -0.89 -4.41
CA ASN A 306 6.01 -0.42 -4.10
C ASN A 306 5.81 0.07 -2.66
N MET A 307 6.79 -0.10 -1.76
CA MET A 307 6.62 0.23 -0.35
C MET A 307 7.73 1.14 0.15
N SER A 308 7.38 2.07 1.06
CA SER A 308 8.36 2.75 1.91
C SER A 308 8.79 1.82 3.06
N PRO A 309 10.01 1.98 3.63
CA PRO A 309 10.36 1.30 4.86
C PRO A 309 9.30 1.54 5.93
N ARG A 310 8.82 0.50 6.58
CA ARG A 310 7.86 0.64 7.67
C ARG A 310 8.49 1.39 8.83
N THR A 311 7.82 2.44 9.29
CA THR A 311 8.33 3.30 10.36
C THR A 311 8.23 2.62 11.72
N CYS A 312 9.04 3.07 12.69
CA CYS A 312 8.94 2.62 14.09
C CYS A 312 7.55 2.92 14.67
N GLU A 313 6.91 4.01 14.27
CA GLU A 313 5.54 4.33 14.68
C GLU A 313 4.54 3.28 14.18
N TYR A 314 4.64 2.85 12.93
CA TYR A 314 3.80 1.77 12.39
C TYR A 314 4.04 0.45 13.14
N ILE A 315 5.30 0.11 13.38
CA ILE A 315 5.71 -1.11 14.09
C ILE A 315 5.15 -1.12 15.52
N GLN A 316 5.20 0.01 16.23
CA GLN A 316 4.70 0.12 17.59
C GLN A 316 3.17 0.19 17.65
N LYS A 317 2.53 1.05 16.85
CA LYS A 317 1.10 1.33 16.96
C LYS A 317 0.23 0.30 16.20
N THR A 318 0.68 -0.17 15.04
CA THR A 318 -0.11 -1.05 14.18
C THR A 318 0.21 -2.53 14.41
N LEU A 319 1.51 -2.87 14.58
CA LEU A 319 1.93 -4.25 14.85
C LEU A 319 1.97 -4.55 16.35
N GLY A 320 1.88 -3.56 17.21
CA GLY A 320 1.82 -3.75 18.66
C GLY A 320 3.17 -4.05 19.33
N PHE A 321 4.29 -3.85 18.64
CA PHE A 321 5.62 -4.13 19.18
C PHE A 321 6.04 -3.07 20.23
N LYS A 322 6.17 -3.48 21.51
CA LYS A 322 6.31 -2.54 22.65
C LYS A 322 7.73 -2.38 23.17
N HIS A 323 8.73 -3.07 22.61
CA HIS A 323 10.09 -3.12 23.17
C HIS A 323 11.05 -2.04 22.65
N CYS A 324 10.58 -1.03 21.93
CA CYS A 324 11.38 0.10 21.46
C CYS A 324 11.22 1.31 22.37
N GLU A 325 12.06 1.42 23.39
CA GLU A 325 12.14 2.62 24.23
C GLU A 325 13.38 3.44 23.87
N ASN A 326 13.22 4.76 23.76
CA ASN A 326 14.31 5.73 23.53
C ASN A 326 15.18 5.45 22.28
N CYS A 327 14.59 4.85 21.23
CA CYS A 327 15.30 4.56 20.00
C CYS A 327 15.50 5.86 19.18
N PRO A 328 16.72 6.19 18.74
CA PRO A 328 17.00 7.47 18.06
C PRO A 328 16.55 7.49 16.59
N VAL A 329 16.17 6.36 16.01
CA VAL A 329 15.75 6.26 14.59
C VAL A 329 14.23 6.21 14.44
N LYS A 330 13.73 6.71 13.30
CA LYS A 330 12.30 6.70 12.98
C LYS A 330 11.85 5.48 12.17
N CYS A 331 12.80 4.69 11.68
CA CYS A 331 12.56 3.41 11.02
C CYS A 331 13.79 2.51 11.18
N PRO A 332 13.65 1.18 11.18
CA PRO A 332 14.78 0.26 11.34
C PRO A 332 15.92 0.49 10.33
N SER A 333 15.60 0.80 9.07
CA SER A 333 16.58 1.14 8.04
C SER A 333 17.39 2.40 8.35
N GLY A 334 16.95 3.24 9.28
CA GLY A 334 17.71 4.39 9.75
C GLY A 334 19.05 4.02 10.38
N TRP A 335 19.18 2.82 10.94
CA TRP A 335 20.45 2.31 11.45
C TRP A 335 21.49 2.07 10.36
N ALA A 336 21.08 1.73 9.15
CA ALA A 336 21.97 1.56 8.00
C ALA A 336 22.14 2.86 7.19
N LEU A 337 21.13 3.75 7.22
CA LEU A 337 21.13 4.97 6.40
C LEU A 337 22.00 6.09 6.94
N ALA A 338 22.23 6.14 8.23
CA ALA A 338 22.41 7.50 8.65
C ALA A 338 23.72 7.78 9.25
N ASN A 339 24.19 6.93 10.04
CA ASN A 339 24.98 7.55 11.06
C ASN A 339 26.47 7.43 10.76
N ILE A 340 26.95 6.29 10.31
CA ILE A 340 28.39 6.13 10.09
C ILE A 340 28.87 6.84 8.82
N PRO A 341 28.30 6.63 7.62
CA PRO A 341 28.74 7.37 6.43
C PRO A 341 28.56 8.88 6.57
N ARG A 342 27.45 9.34 7.19
CA ARG A 342 27.21 10.77 7.42
C ARG A 342 28.17 11.35 8.44
N ALA A 343 28.43 10.65 9.54
CA ALA A 343 29.44 11.04 10.52
C ALA A 343 30.82 11.08 9.87
N MET A 344 31.18 10.09 9.08
CA MET A 344 32.43 10.07 8.32
C MET A 344 32.52 11.23 7.32
N ALA A 345 31.44 11.56 6.62
CA ALA A 345 31.38 12.70 5.72
C ALA A 345 31.55 14.02 6.47
N THR A 346 30.86 14.20 7.61
CA THR A 346 31.04 15.36 8.50
C THR A 346 32.48 15.50 8.95
N LEU A 347 33.11 14.42 9.40
CA LEU A 347 34.50 14.44 9.85
C LEU A 347 35.50 14.66 8.70
N ARG A 348 35.23 14.13 7.50
CA ARG A 348 36.03 14.38 6.29
C ARG A 348 35.99 15.83 5.84
N ALA A 349 34.86 16.51 6.03
CA ALA A 349 34.68 17.91 5.69
C ALA A 349 35.54 18.86 6.53
N VAL A 350 36.02 18.43 7.71
CA VAL A 350 36.99 19.17 8.52
C VAL A 350 38.36 19.04 7.88
N THR A 351 38.69 19.89 6.93
CA THR A 351 39.96 19.85 6.19
C THR A 351 41.11 20.45 6.98
N THR A 352 40.84 21.46 7.80
CA THR A 352 41.83 22.14 8.69
C THR A 352 41.35 22.01 10.14
N PRO A 353 41.76 20.93 10.83
CA PRO A 353 41.38 20.74 12.23
C PRO A 353 41.93 21.82 13.13
N ASN A 354 41.08 22.47 13.90
CA ASN A 354 41.39 23.38 14.98
C ASN A 354 40.26 23.36 16.02
N PRO A 355 40.39 23.97 17.21
CA PRO A 355 39.32 23.92 18.20
C PRO A 355 37.95 24.41 17.69
N GLU A 356 37.93 25.46 16.89
CA GLU A 356 36.65 26.04 16.37
C GLU A 356 35.97 25.13 15.38
N THR A 357 36.72 24.39 14.56
CA THR A 357 36.15 23.49 13.53
C THR A 357 35.82 22.09 14.07
N VAL A 358 36.49 21.66 15.14
CA VAL A 358 36.30 20.31 15.70
C VAL A 358 35.29 20.30 16.85
N PHE A 359 35.19 21.36 17.66
CA PHE A 359 34.26 21.41 18.80
C PHE A 359 32.87 21.95 18.39
N THR A 360 32.47 21.77 17.15
CA THR A 360 31.06 22.01 16.72
C THR A 360 30.15 20.86 17.15
N PRO A 361 28.86 21.11 17.44
CA PRO A 361 27.93 20.07 17.82
C PRO A 361 27.85 18.92 16.82
N GLU A 362 27.94 19.22 15.52
CA GLU A 362 27.89 18.27 14.42
C GLU A 362 29.11 17.33 14.42
N VAL A 363 30.28 17.88 14.60
CA VAL A 363 31.55 17.12 14.60
C VAL A 363 31.68 16.29 15.89
N ILE A 364 31.31 16.84 17.02
CA ILE A 364 31.30 16.11 18.31
C ILE A 364 30.27 14.97 18.24
N GLY A 365 29.05 15.23 17.72
CA GLY A 365 28.03 14.21 17.51
C GLY A 365 28.52 13.09 16.59
N ALA A 366 29.23 13.44 15.50
CA ALA A 366 29.82 12.48 14.59
C ALA A 366 30.93 11.64 15.27
N LEU A 367 31.79 12.24 16.07
CA LEU A 367 32.83 11.53 16.81
C LEU A 367 32.21 10.59 17.85
N ALA A 368 31.23 11.05 18.63
CA ALA A 368 30.54 10.24 19.63
C ALA A 368 29.85 9.02 18.99
N LEU A 369 29.24 9.24 17.82
CA LEU A 369 28.64 8.16 17.07
C LEU A 369 29.66 7.13 16.60
N LEU A 370 30.77 7.56 15.96
CA LEU A 370 31.80 6.63 15.52
C LEU A 370 32.49 5.92 16.71
N GLN A 371 32.64 6.59 17.83
CA GLN A 371 33.20 5.96 19.03
C GLN A 371 32.35 4.79 19.50
N LYS A 372 31.02 4.92 19.40
CA LYS A 372 30.07 3.90 19.80
C LYS A 372 29.91 2.80 18.76
N GLU A 373 29.71 3.18 17.49
CA GLU A 373 29.21 2.28 16.43
C GLU A 373 30.30 1.82 15.44
N ALA A 374 31.42 2.54 15.33
CA ALA A 374 32.53 2.24 14.44
C ALA A 374 33.90 2.62 15.08
N PRO A 375 34.32 1.94 16.15
CA PRO A 375 35.51 2.34 16.94
C PRO A 375 36.79 2.46 16.11
N LEU A 376 36.95 1.64 15.07
CA LEU A 376 38.13 1.70 14.20
C LEU A 376 38.18 3.02 13.40
N GLU A 377 37.06 3.45 12.85
CA GLU A 377 36.95 4.72 12.12
C GLU A 377 37.10 5.92 13.08
N PHE A 378 36.54 5.81 14.28
CA PHE A 378 36.78 6.79 15.33
C PHE A 378 38.27 6.96 15.60
N GLN A 379 39.05 5.88 15.78
CA GLN A 379 40.48 5.94 16.03
C GLN A 379 41.26 6.58 14.86
N LYS A 380 40.86 6.31 13.62
CA LYS A 380 41.46 6.96 12.43
C LYS A 380 41.25 8.46 12.46
N HIS A 381 40.03 8.93 12.75
CA HIS A 381 39.73 10.37 12.83
C HIS A 381 40.35 11.00 14.04
N LYS A 382 40.39 10.33 15.21
CA LYS A 382 41.08 10.76 16.39
C LYS A 382 42.58 10.98 16.13
N ALA A 383 43.23 10.05 15.42
CA ALA A 383 44.63 10.17 15.03
C ALA A 383 44.85 11.37 14.10
N ARG A 384 43.92 11.64 13.16
CA ARG A 384 43.99 12.81 12.27
C ARG A 384 43.91 14.15 13.02
N PHE A 385 43.15 14.22 14.10
CA PHE A 385 43.02 15.43 14.91
C PHE A 385 44.14 15.61 15.95
N LYS A 386 44.95 14.58 16.18
CA LYS A 386 46.08 14.62 17.11
C LYS A 386 47.10 15.69 16.65
N GLY A 387 47.46 16.59 17.57
CA GLY A 387 48.38 17.70 17.30
C GLY A 387 47.70 19.01 16.89
N HIS A 388 46.40 18.97 16.58
CA HIS A 388 45.62 20.15 16.26
C HIS A 388 44.68 20.59 17.41
N ILE A 389 44.28 19.62 18.25
CA ILE A 389 43.39 19.82 19.41
C ILE A 389 43.88 18.98 20.59
N ASN A 390 43.47 19.36 21.81
CA ASN A 390 43.68 18.54 22.99
C ASN A 390 42.66 17.39 23.01
N LEU A 391 43.13 16.16 22.76
CA LEU A 391 42.27 14.97 22.66
C LEU A 391 41.52 14.59 23.94
N ASN A 392 41.98 15.10 25.11
CA ASN A 392 41.29 14.86 26.37
C ASN A 392 39.96 15.63 26.46
N ASP A 393 39.82 16.70 25.69
CA ASP A 393 38.59 17.48 25.63
C ASP A 393 37.50 16.78 24.77
N LEU A 394 37.85 15.76 23.95
CA LEU A 394 36.93 14.90 23.25
C LEU A 394 36.37 13.76 24.13
N SER A 395 36.88 13.58 25.34
CA SER A 395 36.49 12.49 26.25
C SER A 395 35.57 12.98 27.39
N LYS A 396 35.30 14.25 27.44
CA LYS A 396 34.33 14.91 28.33
C LYS A 396 33.02 15.14 27.61
#